data_f4c53a78c219a69adba6ad58f2c41e39
#
_entry.id   f4c53a78c219a69adba6ad58f2c41e39
#
_cell.length_a   1.000
_cell.length_b   1.000
_cell.length_c   1.000
_cell.angle_alpha   90.00
_cell.angle_beta   90.00
_cell.angle_gamma   90.00
#
_symmetry.space_group_name_H-M   'P 1'
#
loop_
_entity.id
_entity.type
_entity.pdbx_description
1 polymer ?
#
loop_
_entity_poly.entity_id
_entity_poly.type
_entity_poly.pdbx_seq_one_letter_code
_entity_poly.pdbx_strand_id
1 'polypeptide(L)'
;MKTPRRRARELAVQALYQAGINNTAAPEIAKNIQDQPDFAKADEELFNKLFFGTHTHAAEYIQQIRPLLDRDEKDLSPIERAVLLMACHELSAMPETPYPVIINEAIEVTKTFGGTDGHKFV
;
A
#
# COMPACT_ATOMS: atom_id res chain seq x y z
N MET A 1 -13.04 9.33 12.49
CA MET A 1 -13.65 8.87 11.22
C MET A 1 -12.60 8.86 10.10
N LYS A 2 -12.58 7.78 9.31
CA LYS A 2 -11.63 7.68 8.21
C LYS A 2 -12.11 8.43 6.99
N THR A 3 -11.19 9.14 6.33
CA THR A 3 -11.50 9.83 5.08
C THR A 3 -11.61 8.82 3.93
N PRO A 4 -12.28 9.17 2.82
CA PRO A 4 -12.31 8.30 1.63
C PRO A 4 -10.91 7.98 1.11
N ARG A 5 -9.97 8.93 1.19
CA ARG A 5 -8.59 8.70 0.75
C ARG A 5 -7.87 7.71 1.65
N ARG A 6 -8.06 7.78 2.97
CA ARG A 6 -7.47 6.80 3.89
C ARG A 6 -8.05 5.41 3.66
N ARG A 7 -9.36 5.32 3.43
CA ARG A 7 -9.99 4.04 3.10
C ARG A 7 -9.42 3.45 1.82
N ALA A 8 -9.18 4.29 0.81
CA ALA A 8 -8.58 3.85 -0.44
C ALA A 8 -7.18 3.27 -0.21
N ARG A 9 -6.37 3.91 0.64
CA ARG A 9 -5.03 3.42 0.97
C ARG A 9 -5.09 2.08 1.71
N GLU A 10 -6.00 1.95 2.67
CA GLU A 10 -6.16 0.69 3.40
C GLU A 10 -6.56 -0.44 2.46
N LEU A 11 -7.50 -0.18 1.56
CA LEU A 11 -7.95 -1.19 0.60
C LEU A 11 -6.87 -1.53 -0.41
N ALA A 12 -6.07 -0.54 -0.83
CA ALA A 12 -4.94 -0.78 -1.72
C ALA A 12 -3.89 -1.67 -1.05
N VAL A 13 -3.64 -1.48 0.25
CA VAL A 13 -2.72 -2.35 1.00
C VAL A 13 -3.26 -3.78 1.05
N GLN A 14 -4.56 -3.96 1.28
CA GLN A 14 -5.16 -5.28 1.26
C GLN A 14 -4.99 -5.95 -0.11
N ALA A 15 -5.18 -5.20 -1.19
CA ALA A 15 -5.02 -5.73 -2.53
C ALA A 15 -3.57 -6.11 -2.81
N LEU A 16 -2.63 -5.26 -2.41
CA LEU A 16 -1.19 -5.54 -2.57
C LEU A 16 -0.76 -6.74 -1.74
N TYR A 17 -1.31 -6.87 -0.54
CA TYR A 17 -1.05 -8.04 0.30
C TYR A 17 -1.51 -9.32 -0.42
N GLN A 18 -2.72 -9.32 -0.98
CA GLN A 18 -3.24 -10.47 -1.71
C GLN A 18 -2.37 -10.80 -2.93
N ALA A 19 -1.92 -9.77 -3.64
CA ALA A 19 -1.06 -9.97 -4.81
C ALA A 19 0.28 -10.60 -4.41
N GLY A 20 0.76 -10.31 -3.21
CA GLY A 20 2.03 -10.84 -2.72
C GLY A 20 1.97 -12.30 -2.28
N ILE A 21 0.79 -12.80 -1.91
CA ILE A 21 0.64 -14.15 -1.40
C ILE A 21 -0.12 -15.09 -2.34
N ASN A 22 -0.81 -14.55 -3.35
CA ASN A 22 -1.59 -15.32 -4.30
C ASN A 22 -1.10 -15.07 -5.73
N ASN A 23 -1.32 -16.04 -6.61
CA ASN A 23 -1.01 -15.89 -8.04
C ASN A 23 -2.21 -15.36 -8.82
N THR A 24 -3.11 -14.66 -8.16
CA THR A 24 -4.30 -14.09 -8.78
C THR A 24 -3.92 -12.83 -9.55
N ALA A 25 -4.50 -12.65 -10.74
CA ALA A 25 -4.23 -11.48 -11.57
C ALA A 25 -4.71 -10.18 -10.88
N ALA A 26 -3.97 -9.09 -11.10
CA ALA A 26 -4.30 -7.82 -10.47
C ALA A 26 -5.74 -7.34 -10.74
N PRO A 27 -6.27 -7.39 -11.97
CA PRO A 27 -7.66 -6.97 -12.20
C PRO A 27 -8.68 -7.76 -11.40
N GLU A 28 -8.43 -9.05 -11.18
CA GLU A 28 -9.33 -9.89 -10.39
C GLU A 28 -9.26 -9.51 -8.91
N ILE A 29 -8.06 -9.25 -8.39
CA ILE A 29 -7.89 -8.80 -7.02
C ILE A 29 -8.62 -7.47 -6.81
N ALA A 30 -8.46 -6.53 -7.73
CA ALA A 30 -9.12 -5.23 -7.66
C ALA A 30 -10.64 -5.38 -7.64
N LYS A 31 -11.18 -6.27 -8.48
CA LYS A 31 -12.62 -6.51 -8.52
C LYS A 31 -13.12 -7.06 -7.19
N ASN A 32 -12.39 -8.00 -6.60
CA ASN A 32 -12.76 -8.58 -5.30
C ASN A 32 -12.81 -7.52 -4.21
N ILE A 33 -11.85 -6.61 -4.21
CA ILE A 33 -11.84 -5.50 -3.24
C ILE A 33 -12.99 -4.54 -3.51
N GLN A 34 -13.26 -4.22 -4.78
CA GLN A 34 -14.33 -3.30 -5.15
C GLN A 34 -15.72 -3.86 -4.83
N ASP A 35 -15.86 -5.16 -4.75
CA ASP A 35 -17.12 -5.81 -4.39
C ASP A 35 -17.39 -5.77 -2.88
N GLN A 36 -16.43 -5.35 -2.05
CA GLN A 36 -16.65 -5.21 -0.62
C GLN A 36 -17.55 -4.02 -0.32
N PRO A 37 -18.45 -4.13 0.69
CA PRO A 37 -19.36 -3.02 1.01
C PRO A 37 -18.66 -1.71 1.35
N ASP A 38 -17.49 -1.78 2.00
CA ASP A 38 -16.75 -0.60 2.43
C ASP A 38 -16.14 0.17 1.27
N PHE A 39 -16.02 -0.45 0.09
CA PHE A 39 -15.43 0.22 -1.07
C PHE A 39 -16.20 1.45 -1.49
N ALA A 40 -17.53 1.45 -1.30
CA ALA A 40 -18.36 2.59 -1.66
C ALA A 40 -17.96 3.87 -0.92
N LYS A 41 -17.31 3.75 0.24
CA LYS A 41 -16.86 4.88 1.05
C LYS A 41 -15.43 5.32 0.75
N ALA A 42 -14.76 4.65 -0.17
CA ALA A 42 -13.38 4.92 -0.52
C ALA A 42 -13.30 5.76 -1.80
N ASP A 43 -12.15 6.45 -1.97
CA ASP A 43 -11.83 7.17 -3.20
C ASP A 43 -11.37 6.14 -4.24
N GLU A 44 -12.26 5.78 -5.16
CA GLU A 44 -12.00 4.76 -6.17
C GLU A 44 -10.83 5.12 -7.07
N GLU A 45 -10.75 6.37 -7.51
CA GLU A 45 -9.66 6.81 -8.38
C GLU A 45 -8.31 6.64 -7.68
N LEU A 46 -8.23 7.04 -6.43
CA LEU A 46 -7.00 6.90 -5.66
C LEU A 46 -6.65 5.42 -5.46
N PHE A 47 -7.65 4.58 -5.14
CA PHE A 47 -7.42 3.14 -5.00
C PHE A 47 -6.80 2.55 -6.27
N ASN A 48 -7.37 2.87 -7.42
CA ASN A 48 -6.86 2.32 -8.69
C ASN A 48 -5.44 2.80 -8.98
N LYS A 49 -5.16 4.07 -8.74
CA LYS A 49 -3.81 4.60 -8.95
C LYS A 49 -2.79 3.93 -8.03
N LEU A 50 -3.15 3.75 -6.76
CA LEU A 50 -2.24 3.16 -5.78
C LEU A 50 -2.01 1.69 -6.05
N PHE A 51 -3.08 0.92 -6.25
CA PHE A 51 -2.94 -0.52 -6.40
C PHE A 51 -2.26 -0.89 -7.73
N PHE A 52 -2.81 -0.43 -8.84
CA PHE A 52 -2.27 -0.81 -10.15
C PHE A 52 -0.89 -0.21 -10.38
N GLY A 53 -0.68 1.03 -9.99
CA GLY A 53 0.63 1.68 -10.15
C GLY A 53 1.70 0.99 -9.33
N THR A 54 1.42 0.70 -8.07
CA THR A 54 2.37 0.02 -7.19
C THR A 54 2.65 -1.39 -7.69
N HIS A 55 1.60 -2.12 -8.06
CA HIS A 55 1.77 -3.50 -8.53
C HIS A 55 2.62 -3.56 -9.80
N THR A 56 2.39 -2.64 -10.73
CA THR A 56 3.14 -2.59 -11.99
C THR A 56 4.63 -2.34 -11.77
N HIS A 57 4.97 -1.51 -10.78
CA HIS A 57 6.37 -1.09 -10.53
C HIS A 57 6.98 -1.71 -9.29
N ALA A 58 6.35 -2.75 -8.73
CA ALA A 58 6.77 -3.32 -7.45
C ALA A 58 8.24 -3.75 -7.45
N ALA A 59 8.70 -4.40 -8.52
CA ALA A 59 10.08 -4.86 -8.59
C ALA A 59 11.07 -3.69 -8.54
N GLU A 60 10.76 -2.59 -9.22
CA GLU A 60 11.61 -1.40 -9.20
C GLU A 60 11.65 -0.79 -7.79
N TYR A 61 10.50 -0.70 -7.12
CA TYR A 61 10.44 -0.13 -5.79
C TYR A 61 11.20 -0.98 -4.78
N ILE A 62 11.12 -2.30 -4.89
CA ILE A 62 11.88 -3.19 -4.02
C ILE A 62 13.39 -2.93 -4.17
N GLN A 63 13.87 -2.75 -5.40
CA GLN A 63 15.28 -2.45 -5.63
C GLN A 63 15.68 -1.11 -5.01
N GLN A 64 14.77 -0.11 -5.03
CA GLN A 64 15.03 1.20 -4.46
C GLN A 64 15.08 1.19 -2.94
N ILE A 65 14.22 0.40 -2.28
CA ILE A 65 14.15 0.39 -0.82
C ILE A 65 15.12 -0.59 -0.17
N ARG A 66 15.54 -1.64 -0.89
CA ARG A 66 16.39 -2.68 -0.32
C ARG A 66 17.65 -2.13 0.36
N PRO A 67 18.41 -1.20 -0.25
CA PRO A 67 19.59 -0.65 0.42
C PRO A 67 19.27 0.20 1.65
N LEU A 68 18.03 0.64 1.81
CA LEU A 68 17.63 1.51 2.90
C LEU A 68 17.07 0.74 4.09
N LEU A 69 16.83 -0.57 3.93
CA LEU A 69 16.28 -1.40 4.99
C LEU A 69 17.36 -1.72 6.03
N ASP A 70 16.96 -1.69 7.30
CA ASP A 70 17.84 -2.08 8.39
C ASP A 70 17.77 -3.58 8.68
N ARG A 71 17.00 -4.30 7.86
CA ARG A 71 16.82 -5.76 7.92
C ARG A 71 16.65 -6.29 6.49
N ASP A 72 16.74 -7.60 6.31
CA ASP A 72 16.52 -8.20 5.00
C ASP A 72 15.06 -8.05 4.57
N GLU A 73 14.85 -7.90 3.26
CA GLU A 73 13.52 -7.82 2.68
C GLU A 73 12.64 -9.00 3.11
N LYS A 74 13.22 -10.20 3.17
CA LYS A 74 12.47 -11.40 3.57
C LYS A 74 11.96 -11.36 5.01
N ASP A 75 12.53 -10.48 5.83
CA ASP A 75 12.12 -10.31 7.22
C ASP A 75 10.98 -9.30 7.38
N LEU A 76 10.58 -8.65 6.30
CA LEU A 76 9.42 -7.77 6.30
C LEU A 76 8.14 -8.61 6.33
N SER A 77 7.16 -8.19 7.14
CA SER A 77 5.84 -8.79 7.04
C SER A 77 5.21 -8.41 5.69
N PRO A 78 4.29 -9.22 5.17
CA PRO A 78 3.61 -8.85 3.91
C PRO A 78 2.91 -7.50 3.97
N ILE A 79 2.38 -7.11 5.14
CA ILE A 79 1.74 -5.79 5.31
C ILE A 79 2.77 -4.68 5.25
N GLU A 80 3.88 -4.81 5.97
CA GLU A 80 4.95 -3.81 5.94
C GLU A 80 5.47 -3.62 4.51
N ARG A 81 5.67 -4.72 3.80
CA ARG A 81 6.12 -4.69 2.41
C ARG A 81 5.12 -3.93 1.53
N ALA A 82 3.83 -4.25 1.66
CA ALA A 82 2.79 -3.60 0.87
C ALA A 82 2.75 -2.09 1.13
N VAL A 83 2.83 -1.68 2.39
CA VAL A 83 2.81 -0.26 2.76
C VAL A 83 4.03 0.46 2.20
N LEU A 84 5.22 -0.14 2.33
CA LEU A 84 6.44 0.48 1.83
C LEU A 84 6.41 0.66 0.31
N LEU A 85 5.94 -0.35 -0.42
CA LEU A 85 5.83 -0.25 -1.88
C LEU A 85 4.83 0.82 -2.29
N MET A 86 3.70 0.89 -1.60
CA MET A 86 2.69 1.91 -1.88
C MET A 86 3.23 3.31 -1.61
N ALA A 87 3.96 3.50 -0.51
CA ALA A 87 4.58 4.78 -0.20
C ALA A 87 5.60 5.18 -1.26
N CYS A 88 6.40 4.23 -1.75
CA CYS A 88 7.33 4.50 -2.85
C CYS A 88 6.60 4.99 -4.10
N HIS A 89 5.46 4.38 -4.40
CA HIS A 89 4.68 4.81 -5.56
C HIS A 89 4.16 6.23 -5.39
N GLU A 90 3.61 6.56 -4.22
CA GLU A 90 3.12 7.91 -3.98
C GLU A 90 4.24 8.95 -4.05
N LEU A 91 5.42 8.62 -3.50
CA LEU A 91 6.56 9.53 -3.54
C LEU A 91 7.11 9.72 -4.95
N SER A 92 7.09 8.67 -5.76
CA SER A 92 7.71 8.67 -7.09
C SER A 92 6.79 9.16 -8.19
N ALA A 93 5.51 8.80 -8.12
CA ALA A 93 4.59 8.97 -9.25
C ALA A 93 3.40 9.89 -8.95
N MET A 94 3.26 10.34 -7.72
CA MET A 94 2.11 11.17 -7.33
C MET A 94 2.56 12.45 -6.64
N PRO A 95 3.23 13.35 -7.39
CA PRO A 95 3.81 14.58 -6.82
C PRO A 95 2.76 15.54 -6.25
N GLU A 96 1.50 15.37 -6.63
CA GLU A 96 0.41 16.20 -6.11
C GLU A 96 0.11 15.92 -4.63
N THR A 97 0.58 14.80 -4.09
CA THR A 97 0.40 14.50 -2.66
C THR A 97 1.65 14.97 -1.90
N PRO A 98 1.50 15.85 -0.89
CA PRO A 98 2.65 16.33 -0.14
C PRO A 98 3.36 15.21 0.61
N TYR A 99 4.69 15.28 0.64
CA TYR A 99 5.54 14.30 1.30
C TYR A 99 5.11 14.00 2.74
N PRO A 100 4.85 15.01 3.61
CA PRO A 100 4.44 14.70 4.98
C PRO A 100 3.13 13.91 5.06
N VAL A 101 2.20 14.12 4.12
CA VAL A 101 0.95 13.38 4.06
C VAL A 101 1.23 11.91 3.74
N ILE A 102 2.11 11.66 2.76
CA ILE A 102 2.44 10.28 2.37
C ILE A 102 3.02 9.51 3.56
N ILE A 103 3.97 10.09 4.27
CA ILE A 103 4.61 9.43 5.40
C ILE A 103 3.61 9.21 6.54
N ASN A 104 2.82 10.24 6.87
CA ASN A 104 1.83 10.11 7.94
C ASN A 104 0.79 9.02 7.62
N GLU A 105 0.31 8.98 6.39
CA GLU A 105 -0.69 7.99 5.99
C GLU A 105 -0.10 6.58 5.98
N ALA A 106 1.16 6.42 5.56
CA ALA A 106 1.83 5.12 5.62
C ALA A 106 1.88 4.60 7.06
N ILE A 107 2.22 5.45 8.01
CA ILE A 107 2.28 5.09 9.43
C ILE A 107 0.89 4.71 9.94
N GLU A 108 -0.13 5.51 9.64
CA GLU A 108 -1.48 5.27 10.12
C GLU A 108 -2.08 3.98 9.55
N VAL A 109 -1.85 3.70 8.27
CA VAL A 109 -2.31 2.47 7.64
C VAL A 109 -1.61 1.26 8.27
N THR A 110 -0.31 1.37 8.55
CA THR A 110 0.43 0.30 9.19
C THR A 110 -0.15 -0.02 10.56
N LYS A 111 -0.54 1.01 11.34
CA LYS A 111 -1.17 0.80 12.64
C LYS A 111 -2.47 0.02 12.53
N THR A 112 -3.22 0.21 11.46
CA THR A 112 -4.49 -0.49 11.24
C THR A 112 -4.28 -1.99 11.02
N PHE A 113 -3.25 -2.38 10.26
CA PHE A 113 -3.05 -3.76 9.84
C PHE A 113 -1.88 -4.46 10.54
N GLY A 114 -0.86 -3.71 10.93
CA GLY A 114 0.37 -4.28 11.43
C GLY A 114 0.35 -4.63 12.90
N GLY A 115 1.42 -5.27 13.34
CA GLY A 115 1.64 -5.52 14.75
C GLY A 115 2.06 -4.25 15.47
N THR A 116 2.31 -4.39 16.77
CA THR A 116 2.56 -3.27 17.68
C THR A 116 3.68 -2.34 17.19
N ASP A 117 4.74 -2.89 16.62
CA ASP A 117 5.92 -2.11 16.25
C ASP A 117 6.10 -1.92 14.75
N GLY A 118 5.20 -2.47 13.92
CA GLY A 118 5.34 -2.36 12.47
C GLY A 118 5.37 -0.92 11.98
N HIS A 119 4.52 -0.06 12.56
CA HIS A 119 4.45 1.34 12.16
C HIS A 119 5.74 2.11 12.47
N LYS A 120 6.48 1.69 13.49
CA LYS A 120 7.75 2.33 13.84
C LYS A 120 8.82 2.03 12.81
N PHE A 121 8.79 0.82 12.23
CA PHE A 121 9.71 0.46 11.18
C PHE A 121 9.43 1.23 9.89
N VAL A 122 8.15 1.32 9.51
CA VAL A 122 7.74 2.01 8.29
C VAL A 122 8.05 3.51 8.37
#